data_dea029d1eba2449620c881777fa09b95
#
_entry.id   dea029d1eba2449620c881777fa09b95
#
_cell.length_a   1.000
_cell.length_b   1.000
_cell.length_c   1.000
_cell.angle_alpha   90.00
_cell.angle_beta   90.00
_cell.angle_gamma   90.00
#
_symmetry.space_group_name_H-M   'P 1'
#
loop_
_entity.id
_entity.type
_entity.pdbx_description
1 polymer ?
#
loop_
_entity_poly.entity_id
_entity_poly.type
_entity_poly.pdbx_seq_one_letter_code
_entity_poly.pdbx_strand_id
1 'polypeptide(L)'
;HAGPEIAVASTKAYSVQLAALYMIGCRMALVRGKFTENQAMDFLADLLDVIPAMETMIAQEEKIKAVVSHIIPKPDAFFIGRGLDYAFSLEGALKLKEISYIHAEAYAAGELKHGTIALISDQVPVIAIATQEHVFAKTISNIREVKARGAFVIMLTKESSVVDENLADILIRIPDMDDHFTVFP
;
A
#
# COMPACT_ATOMS: atom_id res chain seq x y z
N HIS A 1 15.38 9.47 14.91
CA HIS A 1 14.60 10.69 15.21
C HIS A 1 14.09 11.29 13.92
N ALA A 2 12.77 11.32 13.71
CA ALA A 2 12.14 11.75 12.45
C ALA A 2 12.10 13.29 12.27
N GLY A 3 12.56 14.04 13.26
CA GLY A 3 12.38 15.51 13.32
C GLY A 3 10.95 15.93 13.72
N PRO A 4 10.67 17.24 13.76
CA PRO A 4 9.34 17.72 14.13
C PRO A 4 8.31 17.41 13.03
N GLU A 5 7.11 17.00 13.44
CA GLU A 5 5.96 16.93 12.56
C GLU A 5 5.37 18.34 12.38
N ILE A 6 5.07 18.71 11.13
CA ILE A 6 4.52 20.03 10.80
C ILE A 6 3.05 19.89 10.38
N ALA A 7 2.69 18.79 9.72
CA ALA A 7 1.33 18.48 9.33
C ALA A 7 0.61 17.61 10.37
N VAL A 8 -0.73 17.65 10.38
CA VAL A 8 -1.56 16.78 11.23
C VAL A 8 -1.37 15.32 10.86
N ALA A 9 -1.38 15.01 9.55
CA ALA A 9 -1.14 13.66 9.06
C ALA A 9 0.33 13.27 9.21
N SER A 10 0.61 12.33 10.12
CA SER A 10 1.95 11.80 10.34
C SER A 10 2.35 10.87 9.19
N THR A 11 3.41 11.20 8.46
CA THR A 11 3.95 10.39 7.36
C THR A 11 5.35 9.87 7.70
N LYS A 12 6.33 10.77 7.82
CA LYS A 12 7.72 10.39 8.12
C LYS A 12 7.88 9.68 9.47
N ALA A 13 7.10 10.05 10.49
CA ALA A 13 7.17 9.38 11.79
C ALA A 13 6.65 7.95 11.69
N TYR A 14 5.60 7.69 10.90
CA TYR A 14 5.10 6.34 10.62
C TYR A 14 6.20 5.47 9.99
N SER A 15 6.85 5.94 8.93
CA SER A 15 7.92 5.20 8.25
C SER A 15 9.11 4.93 9.19
N VAL A 16 9.53 5.93 9.99
CA VAL A 16 10.62 5.75 10.97
C VAL A 16 10.24 4.79 12.09
N GLN A 17 8.98 4.78 12.54
CA GLN A 17 8.50 3.79 13.52
C GLN A 17 8.53 2.38 12.95
N LEU A 18 8.09 2.17 11.72
CA LEU A 18 8.18 0.88 11.04
C LEU A 18 9.64 0.41 10.92
N ALA A 19 10.54 1.28 10.46
CA ALA A 19 11.96 0.97 10.37
C ALA A 19 12.55 0.56 11.73
N ALA A 20 12.18 1.28 12.80
CA ALA A 20 12.60 0.92 14.17
C ALA A 20 12.06 -0.45 14.60
N LEU A 21 10.80 -0.77 14.30
CA LEU A 21 10.20 -2.06 14.61
C LEU A 21 10.87 -3.20 13.81
N TYR A 22 11.20 -2.98 12.54
CA TYR A 22 11.97 -3.95 11.74
C TYR A 22 13.36 -4.19 12.32
N MET A 23 14.08 -3.15 12.72
CA MET A 23 15.39 -3.30 13.39
C MET A 23 15.28 -4.06 14.71
N ILE A 24 14.27 -3.79 15.53
CA ILE A 24 14.00 -4.52 16.78
C ILE A 24 13.69 -5.99 16.46
N GLY A 25 12.81 -6.26 15.50
CA GLY A 25 12.47 -7.61 15.06
C GLY A 25 13.68 -8.39 14.57
N CYS A 26 14.51 -7.77 13.72
CA CYS A 26 15.77 -8.35 13.23
C CYS A 26 16.72 -8.68 14.40
N ARG A 27 16.90 -7.76 15.34
CA ARG A 27 17.72 -8.01 16.54
C ARG A 27 17.18 -9.14 17.40
N MET A 28 15.87 -9.20 17.60
CA MET A 28 15.23 -10.29 18.33
C MET A 28 15.42 -11.64 17.62
N ALA A 29 15.28 -11.68 16.30
CA ALA A 29 15.49 -12.88 15.50
C ALA A 29 16.94 -13.39 15.63
N LEU A 30 17.92 -12.48 15.58
CA LEU A 30 19.32 -12.80 15.77
C LEU A 30 19.60 -13.37 17.17
N VAL A 31 19.13 -12.70 18.23
CA VAL A 31 19.35 -13.15 19.63
C VAL A 31 18.68 -14.51 19.88
N ARG A 32 17.55 -14.79 19.24
CA ARG A 32 16.82 -16.05 19.37
C ARG A 32 17.35 -17.16 18.43
N GLY A 33 18.41 -16.90 17.67
CA GLY A 33 18.97 -17.84 16.70
C GLY A 33 18.04 -18.17 15.54
N LYS A 34 17.09 -17.29 15.22
CA LYS A 34 16.21 -17.41 14.04
C LYS A 34 16.85 -16.83 12.79
N PHE A 35 17.73 -15.86 12.95
CA PHE A 35 18.61 -15.32 11.92
C PHE A 35 20.05 -15.63 12.27
N THR A 36 20.84 -15.91 11.25
CA THR A 36 22.32 -15.82 11.30
C THR A 36 22.74 -14.35 11.20
N GLU A 37 24.01 -14.05 11.50
CA GLU A 37 24.56 -12.70 11.32
C GLU A 37 24.43 -12.23 9.87
N ASN A 38 24.70 -13.10 8.90
CA ASN A 38 24.57 -12.76 7.48
C ASN A 38 23.10 -12.42 7.11
N GLN A 39 22.14 -13.25 7.54
CA GLN A 39 20.72 -12.97 7.29
C GLN A 39 20.26 -11.65 7.93
N ALA A 40 20.80 -11.31 9.10
CA ALA A 40 20.50 -10.03 9.74
C ALA A 40 21.11 -8.86 8.95
N MET A 41 22.32 -9.02 8.43
CA MET A 41 22.97 -8.00 7.59
C MET A 41 22.24 -7.82 6.27
N ASP A 42 21.83 -8.89 5.60
CA ASP A 42 21.06 -8.87 4.36
C ASP A 42 19.72 -8.14 4.59
N PHE A 43 18.98 -8.49 5.65
CA PHE A 43 17.73 -7.83 6.00
C PHE A 43 17.88 -6.32 6.25
N LEU A 44 18.98 -5.92 6.90
CA LEU A 44 19.26 -4.49 7.14
C LEU A 44 19.70 -3.76 5.86
N ALA A 45 20.36 -4.45 4.94
CA ALA A 45 20.69 -3.91 3.62
C ALA A 45 19.42 -3.66 2.81
N ASP A 46 18.51 -4.64 2.76
CA ASP A 46 17.20 -4.50 2.10
C ASP A 46 16.38 -3.34 2.70
N LEU A 47 16.44 -3.16 4.03
CA LEU A 47 15.79 -2.02 4.69
C LEU A 47 16.40 -0.68 4.27
N LEU A 48 17.68 -0.60 3.95
CA LEU A 48 18.31 0.62 3.44
C LEU A 48 17.94 0.90 1.99
N ASP A 49 17.71 -0.15 1.19
CA ASP A 49 17.31 -0.04 -0.22
C ASP A 49 15.89 0.52 -0.40
N VAL A 50 15.12 0.66 0.69
CA VAL A 50 13.84 1.39 0.69
C VAL A 50 14.02 2.87 0.32
N ILE A 51 15.18 3.47 0.67
CA ILE A 51 15.40 4.91 0.47
C ILE A 51 15.33 5.30 -1.01
N PRO A 52 16.12 4.70 -1.92
CA PRO A 52 16.01 5.01 -3.34
C PRO A 52 14.63 4.66 -3.93
N ALA A 53 13.94 3.64 -3.39
CA ALA A 53 12.58 3.33 -3.81
C ALA A 53 11.59 4.44 -3.45
N MET A 54 11.67 5.00 -2.24
CA MET A 54 10.87 6.15 -1.83
C MET A 54 11.17 7.39 -2.70
N GLU A 55 12.45 7.67 -2.98
CA GLU A 55 12.84 8.77 -3.88
C GLU A 55 12.22 8.61 -5.27
N THR A 56 12.22 7.39 -5.80
CA THR A 56 11.60 7.06 -7.09
C THR A 56 10.10 7.35 -7.07
N MET A 57 9.40 7.05 -5.98
CA MET A 57 7.97 7.32 -5.85
C MET A 57 7.68 8.82 -5.69
N ILE A 58 8.47 9.53 -4.90
CA ILE A 58 8.36 10.99 -4.74
C ILE A 58 8.56 11.69 -6.09
N ALA A 59 9.48 11.21 -6.93
CA ALA A 59 9.70 11.76 -8.26
C ALA A 59 8.50 11.60 -9.22
N GLN A 60 7.52 10.74 -8.88
CA GLN A 60 6.28 10.54 -9.65
C GLN A 60 5.14 11.50 -9.23
N GLU A 61 5.43 12.58 -8.51
CA GLU A 61 4.43 13.51 -7.95
C GLU A 61 3.35 13.92 -8.96
N GLU A 62 3.72 14.28 -10.20
CA GLU A 62 2.75 14.72 -11.21
C GLU A 62 1.78 13.59 -11.63
N LYS A 63 2.25 12.35 -11.68
CA LYS A 63 1.41 11.19 -11.94
C LYS A 63 0.42 10.97 -10.78
N ILE A 64 0.89 11.10 -9.54
CA ILE A 64 0.05 10.97 -8.35
C ILE A 64 -0.99 12.10 -8.30
N LYS A 65 -0.65 13.33 -8.64
CA LYS A 65 -1.60 14.44 -8.75
C LYS A 65 -2.73 14.15 -9.75
N ALA A 66 -2.40 13.54 -10.89
CA ALA A 66 -3.42 13.12 -11.86
C ALA A 66 -4.38 12.08 -11.26
N VAL A 67 -3.87 11.12 -10.50
CA VAL A 67 -4.69 10.13 -9.77
C VAL A 67 -5.63 10.83 -8.78
N VAL A 68 -5.10 11.74 -7.98
CA VAL A 68 -5.85 12.47 -6.94
C VAL A 68 -7.03 13.24 -7.54
N SER A 69 -6.91 13.74 -8.76
CA SER A 69 -8.01 14.47 -9.44
C SER A 69 -9.28 13.63 -9.63
N HIS A 70 -9.17 12.30 -9.66
CA HIS A 70 -10.30 11.37 -9.74
C HIS A 70 -10.92 11.08 -8.39
N ILE A 71 -10.18 11.29 -7.29
CA ILE A 71 -10.63 11.00 -5.92
C ILE A 71 -11.32 12.22 -5.31
N ILE A 72 -10.76 13.43 -5.48
CA ILE A 72 -11.24 14.67 -4.86
C ILE A 72 -12.75 14.91 -5.02
N PRO A 73 -13.38 14.70 -6.21
CA PRO A 73 -14.81 14.98 -6.38
C PRO A 73 -15.73 13.91 -5.78
N LYS A 74 -15.18 12.88 -5.13
CA LYS A 74 -15.96 11.76 -4.62
C LYS A 74 -16.16 11.86 -3.11
N PRO A 75 -17.35 11.51 -2.59
CA PRO A 75 -17.59 11.51 -1.15
C PRO A 75 -16.95 10.33 -0.42
N ASP A 76 -16.75 9.23 -1.12
CA ASP A 76 -16.26 7.96 -0.58
C ASP A 76 -15.07 7.45 -1.40
N ALA A 77 -14.17 6.74 -0.73
CA ALA A 77 -13.08 5.98 -1.34
C ALA A 77 -12.81 4.70 -0.55
N PHE A 78 -12.45 3.63 -1.23
CA PHE A 78 -12.16 2.35 -0.58
C PHE A 78 -10.73 1.93 -0.86
N PHE A 79 -10.10 1.38 0.17
CA PHE A 79 -8.80 0.74 0.06
C PHE A 79 -8.97 -0.77 0.24
N ILE A 80 -8.32 -1.55 -0.60
CA ILE A 80 -8.38 -3.01 -0.49
C ILE A 80 -6.99 -3.63 -0.64
N GLY A 81 -6.74 -4.67 0.15
CA GLY A 81 -5.51 -5.44 0.10
C GLY A 81 -5.65 -6.78 0.80
N ARG A 82 -4.64 -7.63 0.70
CA ARG A 82 -4.53 -8.89 1.43
C ARG A 82 -3.22 -8.97 2.19
N GLY A 83 -3.21 -9.66 3.33
CA GLY A 83 -1.99 -9.78 4.14
C GLY A 83 -1.49 -8.40 4.59
N LEU A 84 -0.22 -8.10 4.33
CA LEU A 84 0.38 -6.81 4.67
C LEU A 84 -0.26 -5.67 3.87
N ASP A 85 -0.65 -5.89 2.62
CA ASP A 85 -1.32 -4.87 1.81
C ASP A 85 -2.62 -4.37 2.43
N TYR A 86 -3.33 -5.22 3.20
CA TYR A 86 -4.49 -4.77 3.97
C TYR A 86 -4.08 -3.85 5.13
N ALA A 87 -2.99 -4.16 5.85
CA ALA A 87 -2.48 -3.30 6.90
C ALA A 87 -2.06 -1.92 6.34
N PHE A 88 -1.43 -1.90 5.17
CA PHE A 88 -1.06 -0.66 4.47
C PHE A 88 -2.30 0.11 3.98
N SER A 89 -3.32 -0.61 3.54
CA SER A 89 -4.62 -0.03 3.16
C SER A 89 -5.29 0.71 4.32
N LEU A 90 -5.19 0.18 5.55
CA LEU A 90 -5.72 0.85 6.75
C LEU A 90 -5.05 2.20 7.00
N GLU A 91 -3.72 2.25 6.88
CA GLU A 91 -2.96 3.51 7.03
C GLU A 91 -3.28 4.48 5.90
N GLY A 92 -3.34 4.02 4.65
CA GLY A 92 -3.70 4.85 3.50
C GLY A 92 -5.09 5.48 3.66
N ALA A 93 -6.08 4.69 4.07
CA ALA A 93 -7.44 5.19 4.33
C ALA A 93 -7.47 6.20 5.48
N LEU A 94 -6.67 5.98 6.53
CA LEU A 94 -6.53 6.94 7.63
C LEU A 94 -5.94 8.27 7.15
N LYS A 95 -4.84 8.23 6.39
CA LYS A 95 -4.20 9.44 5.84
C LYS A 95 -5.15 10.20 4.92
N LEU A 96 -5.88 9.51 4.05
CA LEU A 96 -6.85 10.17 3.16
C LEU A 96 -7.94 10.90 3.98
N LYS A 97 -8.50 10.26 5.01
CA LYS A 97 -9.48 10.90 5.91
C LYS A 97 -8.93 12.14 6.60
N GLU A 98 -7.71 12.04 7.16
CA GLU A 98 -7.09 13.13 7.92
C GLU A 98 -6.87 14.38 7.09
N ILE A 99 -6.49 14.25 5.82
CA ILE A 99 -6.09 15.38 4.98
C ILE A 99 -7.19 15.90 4.06
N SER A 100 -8.16 15.07 3.67
CA SER A 100 -9.16 15.41 2.65
C SER A 100 -10.59 15.47 3.17
N TYR A 101 -10.87 14.88 4.35
CA TYR A 101 -12.21 14.67 4.90
C TYR A 101 -13.12 13.77 4.04
N ILE A 102 -12.58 13.14 2.98
CA ILE A 102 -13.27 12.11 2.21
C ILE A 102 -13.49 10.90 3.13
N HIS A 103 -14.70 10.35 3.13
CA HIS A 103 -14.95 9.10 3.84
C HIS A 103 -14.17 7.96 3.17
N ALA A 104 -13.13 7.49 3.83
CA ALA A 104 -12.26 6.43 3.30
C ALA A 104 -12.21 5.24 4.25
N GLU A 105 -12.44 4.05 3.73
CA GLU A 105 -12.37 2.81 4.51
C GLU A 105 -11.47 1.77 3.84
N ALA A 106 -10.82 0.96 4.66
CA ALA A 106 -10.00 -0.14 4.19
C ALA A 106 -10.63 -1.48 4.54
N TYR A 107 -10.63 -2.41 3.58
CA TYR A 107 -11.16 -3.75 3.75
C TYR A 107 -10.14 -4.80 3.33
N ALA A 108 -10.10 -5.91 4.07
CA ALA A 108 -9.45 -7.10 3.57
C ALA A 108 -10.18 -7.54 2.29
N ALA A 109 -9.46 -7.57 1.16
CA ALA A 109 -10.06 -7.76 -0.16
C ALA A 109 -10.93 -9.03 -0.26
N GLY A 110 -10.55 -10.08 0.47
CA GLY A 110 -11.31 -11.33 0.52
C GLY A 110 -12.64 -11.23 1.25
N GLU A 111 -12.79 -10.25 2.15
CA GLU A 111 -13.99 -10.08 2.99
C GLU A 111 -15.05 -9.19 2.35
N LEU A 112 -14.68 -8.42 1.32
CA LEU A 112 -15.62 -7.52 0.62
C LEU A 112 -16.91 -8.20 0.21
N LYS A 113 -16.82 -9.41 -0.35
CA LYS A 113 -17.98 -10.17 -0.84
C LYS A 113 -18.97 -10.57 0.24
N HIS A 114 -18.61 -10.51 1.52
CA HIS A 114 -19.47 -10.87 2.64
C HIS A 114 -20.40 -9.74 3.11
N GLY A 115 -20.54 -8.67 2.34
CA GLY A 115 -21.48 -7.58 2.62
C GLY A 115 -21.05 -6.24 2.05
N THR A 116 -19.86 -5.79 2.40
CA THR A 116 -19.36 -4.43 2.12
C THR A 116 -19.15 -4.14 0.63
N ILE A 117 -19.07 -5.17 -0.21
CA ILE A 117 -19.06 -5.00 -1.67
C ILE A 117 -20.33 -4.29 -2.20
N ALA A 118 -21.41 -4.26 -1.42
CA ALA A 118 -22.61 -3.49 -1.76
C ALA A 118 -22.39 -1.99 -1.80
N LEU A 119 -21.36 -1.48 -1.12
CA LEU A 119 -20.95 -0.08 -1.13
C LEU A 119 -20.20 0.31 -2.41
N ILE A 120 -19.72 -0.68 -3.16
CA ILE A 120 -19.02 -0.43 -4.43
C ILE A 120 -20.06 -0.11 -5.50
N SER A 121 -20.14 1.16 -5.84
CA SER A 121 -21.00 1.71 -6.86
C SER A 121 -20.20 2.21 -8.07
N ASP A 122 -20.90 2.59 -9.14
CA ASP A 122 -20.27 3.07 -10.35
C ASP A 122 -19.37 4.30 -10.10
N GLN A 123 -18.14 4.22 -10.61
CA GLN A 123 -17.11 5.27 -10.51
C GLN A 123 -16.67 5.60 -9.06
N VAL A 124 -16.99 4.78 -8.06
CA VAL A 124 -16.39 4.96 -6.73
C VAL A 124 -14.91 4.59 -6.78
N PRO A 125 -14.01 5.42 -6.22
CA PRO A 125 -12.59 5.10 -6.19
C PRO A 125 -12.28 3.90 -5.31
N VAL A 126 -11.58 2.92 -5.86
CA VAL A 126 -11.03 1.79 -5.12
C VAL A 126 -9.52 1.75 -5.31
N ILE A 127 -8.79 2.02 -4.25
CA ILE A 127 -7.34 1.92 -4.20
C ILE A 127 -6.99 0.49 -3.80
N ALA A 128 -6.47 -0.28 -4.75
CA ALA A 128 -6.15 -1.69 -4.58
C ALA A 128 -4.63 -1.88 -4.46
N ILE A 129 -4.17 -2.36 -3.31
CA ILE A 129 -2.75 -2.68 -3.09
C ILE A 129 -2.55 -4.17 -3.35
N ALA A 130 -1.65 -4.50 -4.27
CA ALA A 130 -1.36 -5.85 -4.72
C ALA A 130 0.16 -6.04 -4.89
N THR A 131 0.88 -6.06 -3.79
CA THR A 131 2.34 -6.18 -3.74
C THR A 131 2.83 -7.52 -3.17
N GLN A 132 1.95 -8.24 -2.45
CA GLN A 132 2.31 -9.49 -1.78
C GLN A 132 2.22 -10.67 -2.76
N GLU A 133 3.35 -11.26 -3.12
CA GLU A 133 3.44 -12.30 -4.14
C GLU A 133 2.54 -13.52 -3.83
N HIS A 134 2.59 -14.01 -2.60
CA HIS A 134 1.88 -15.24 -2.19
C HIS A 134 0.34 -15.13 -2.22
N VAL A 135 -0.22 -13.91 -2.24
CA VAL A 135 -1.67 -13.65 -2.33
C VAL A 135 -2.07 -12.88 -3.59
N PHE A 136 -1.12 -12.56 -4.45
CA PHE A 136 -1.30 -11.72 -5.63
C PHE A 136 -2.49 -12.17 -6.50
N ALA A 137 -2.52 -13.43 -6.90
CA ALA A 137 -3.60 -13.96 -7.75
C ALA A 137 -4.99 -13.82 -7.10
N LYS A 138 -5.07 -13.95 -5.78
CA LYS A 138 -6.33 -13.76 -5.02
C LYS A 138 -6.72 -12.29 -4.96
N THR A 139 -5.76 -11.38 -4.78
CA THR A 139 -5.99 -9.94 -4.82
C THR A 139 -6.49 -9.51 -6.18
N ILE A 140 -5.88 -9.99 -7.27
CA ILE A 140 -6.33 -9.77 -8.65
C ILE A 140 -7.78 -10.20 -8.86
N SER A 141 -8.18 -11.37 -8.32
CA SER A 141 -9.56 -11.82 -8.39
C SER A 141 -10.52 -10.84 -7.69
N ASN A 142 -10.17 -10.33 -6.52
CA ASN A 142 -11.00 -9.36 -5.82
C ASN A 142 -11.06 -7.99 -6.54
N ILE A 143 -9.98 -7.58 -7.18
CA ILE A 143 -9.97 -6.36 -8.02
C ILE A 143 -10.95 -6.51 -9.19
N ARG A 144 -11.00 -7.68 -9.84
CA ARG A 144 -12.00 -7.96 -10.88
C ARG A 144 -13.44 -7.86 -10.37
N GLU A 145 -13.70 -8.31 -9.15
CA GLU A 145 -15.02 -8.23 -8.53
C GLU A 145 -15.50 -6.78 -8.35
N VAL A 146 -14.64 -5.89 -7.84
CA VAL A 146 -14.98 -4.47 -7.69
C VAL A 146 -15.05 -3.75 -9.03
N LYS A 147 -14.16 -4.08 -9.97
CA LYS A 147 -14.16 -3.54 -11.33
C LYS A 147 -15.47 -3.90 -12.07
N ALA A 148 -15.94 -5.14 -11.94
CA ALA A 148 -17.20 -5.59 -12.53
C ALA A 148 -18.45 -4.85 -11.98
N ARG A 149 -18.32 -4.19 -10.82
CA ARG A 149 -19.35 -3.32 -10.24
C ARG A 149 -19.26 -1.86 -10.66
N GLY A 150 -18.32 -1.52 -11.55
CA GLY A 150 -18.14 -0.17 -12.06
C GLY A 150 -17.19 0.69 -11.23
N ALA A 151 -16.46 0.13 -10.26
CA ALA A 151 -15.46 0.89 -9.51
C ALA A 151 -14.42 1.53 -10.43
N PHE A 152 -14.00 2.75 -10.09
CA PHE A 152 -12.78 3.34 -10.64
C PHE A 152 -11.57 2.80 -9.86
N VAL A 153 -10.83 1.91 -10.49
CA VAL A 153 -9.76 1.15 -9.83
C VAL A 153 -8.41 1.82 -10.04
N ILE A 154 -7.75 2.17 -8.94
CA ILE A 154 -6.36 2.60 -8.86
C ILE A 154 -5.58 1.45 -8.23
N MET A 155 -4.71 0.82 -9.00
CA MET A 155 -3.96 -0.34 -8.52
C MET A 155 -2.49 0.00 -8.29
N LEU A 156 -1.98 -0.33 -7.10
CA LEU A 156 -0.57 -0.28 -6.76
C LEU A 156 0.01 -1.70 -6.80
N THR A 157 1.13 -1.87 -7.51
CA THR A 157 1.80 -3.18 -7.63
C THR A 157 3.28 -3.01 -7.94
N LYS A 158 4.06 -4.06 -7.82
CA LYS A 158 5.49 -4.06 -8.15
C LYS A 158 5.72 -3.93 -9.66
N GLU A 159 6.88 -3.40 -10.05
CA GLU A 159 7.27 -3.24 -11.46
C GLU A 159 7.28 -4.57 -12.22
N SER A 160 7.79 -5.64 -11.59
CA SER A 160 7.85 -6.98 -12.17
C SER A 160 6.50 -7.68 -12.28
N SER A 161 5.46 -7.20 -11.60
CA SER A 161 4.15 -7.86 -11.61
C SER A 161 3.50 -7.84 -12.99
N VAL A 162 3.09 -9.00 -13.47
CA VAL A 162 2.34 -9.12 -14.73
C VAL A 162 0.86 -8.88 -14.45
N VAL A 163 0.32 -7.82 -15.01
CA VAL A 163 -1.07 -7.37 -14.81
C VAL A 163 -1.73 -7.17 -16.16
N ASP A 164 -2.98 -7.60 -16.29
CA ASP A 164 -3.84 -7.23 -17.42
C ASP A 164 -4.14 -5.72 -17.37
N GLU A 165 -3.80 -5.00 -18.43
CA GLU A 165 -3.97 -3.55 -18.51
C GLU A 165 -5.42 -3.08 -18.31
N ASN A 166 -6.40 -3.94 -18.59
CA ASN A 166 -7.82 -3.62 -18.41
C ASN A 166 -8.32 -3.81 -16.97
N LEU A 167 -7.47 -4.29 -16.07
CA LEU A 167 -7.85 -4.58 -14.70
C LEU A 167 -8.03 -3.33 -13.85
N ALA A 168 -7.28 -2.26 -14.15
CA ALA A 168 -7.30 -1.02 -13.42
C ALA A 168 -7.45 0.18 -14.39
N ASP A 169 -8.08 1.26 -13.93
CA ASP A 169 -8.15 2.51 -14.67
C ASP A 169 -6.83 3.26 -14.59
N ILE A 170 -6.15 3.14 -13.45
CA ILE A 170 -4.81 3.67 -13.25
C ILE A 170 -3.94 2.60 -12.59
N LEU A 171 -2.75 2.40 -13.14
CA LEU A 171 -1.75 1.50 -12.60
C LEU A 171 -0.54 2.30 -12.11
N ILE A 172 -0.25 2.19 -10.81
CA ILE A 172 0.93 2.75 -10.17
C ILE A 172 1.89 1.59 -9.89
N ARG A 173 3.12 1.72 -10.37
CA ARG A 173 4.15 0.73 -10.13
C ARG A 173 5.14 1.24 -9.10
N ILE A 174 5.42 0.40 -8.11
CA ILE A 174 6.47 0.62 -7.12
C ILE A 174 7.70 -0.21 -7.52
N PRO A 175 8.91 0.21 -7.16
CA PRO A 175 10.11 -0.58 -7.37
C PRO A 175 10.01 -1.99 -6.78
N ASP A 176 10.67 -2.95 -7.41
CA ASP A 176 10.73 -4.31 -6.90
C ASP A 176 11.54 -4.38 -5.60
N MET A 177 10.96 -5.00 -4.59
CA MET A 177 11.58 -5.22 -3.28
C MET A 177 10.93 -6.38 -2.56
N ASP A 178 11.51 -6.80 -1.44
CA ASP A 178 10.88 -7.79 -0.58
C ASP A 178 9.50 -7.31 -0.10
N ASP A 179 8.55 -8.24 -0.01
CA ASP A 179 7.15 -7.98 0.34
C ASP A 179 6.99 -7.24 1.68
N HIS A 180 7.92 -7.44 2.63
CA HIS A 180 7.90 -6.79 3.94
C HIS A 180 8.15 -5.28 3.85
N PHE A 181 8.85 -4.80 2.84
CA PHE A 181 9.26 -3.40 2.72
C PHE A 181 8.39 -2.57 1.77
N THR A 182 7.44 -3.18 1.09
CA THR A 182 6.56 -2.49 0.11
C THR A 182 5.65 -1.40 0.71
N VAL A 183 5.63 -1.29 2.03
CA VAL A 183 4.90 -0.23 2.76
C VAL A 183 5.57 1.15 2.66
N PHE A 184 6.88 1.19 2.36
CA PHE A 184 7.63 2.44 2.39
C PHE A 184 7.46 3.29 1.12
N PRO A 185 7.58 2.77 -0.10
CA PRO A 185 7.31 3.55 -1.30
C PRO A 185 5.83 3.73 -1.54
#